data_1c41f2808b8bb3dee932638fd0e6728e
#
_entry.id   1c41f2808b8bb3dee932638fd0e6728e
#
_cell.length_a   1.000
_cell.length_b   1.000
_cell.length_c   1.000
_cell.angle_alpha   90.00
_cell.angle_beta   90.00
_cell.angle_gamma   90.00
#
_symmetry.space_group_name_H-M   'P 1'
#
loop_
_entity.id
_entity.type
_entity.pdbx_description
1 polymer ?
#
loop_
_entity_poly.entity_id
_entity_poly.type
_entity_poly.pdbx_seq_one_letter_code
_entity_poly.pdbx_strand_id
1 'polypeptide(L)'
;DDRVINELTILKNKIGAKQVFIEDDSIFGMKKRAIRLLKRIVGFGLDLMDVNGINMIHLVKKSNKAGWMVPDEEVIELLTEVGFKEIVLPFESANPRIIKKWCSNKLALDRFDPGELIKTIKKYKLYVGTNYMLGFPDETRKEVEATVNFAKKMQQYGLDHSNFYLVMPVPGTPIFDYCTKNKHLPLDYNPDRFQWTKANLKNTEVGPKELEKIRDNAWEMCNSEEFKNLRRSWIVGR
;
A
#
# COMPACT_ATOMS: atom_id res chain seq x y z
N ASP A 1 -14.15 20.22 -3.39
CA ASP A 1 -12.78 20.69 -3.67
C ASP A 1 -12.44 21.94 -2.85
N ASP A 2 -13.33 22.96 -2.76
CA ASP A 2 -13.03 24.23 -2.08
C ASP A 2 -12.78 24.06 -0.56
N ARG A 3 -13.48 23.14 0.08
CA ARG A 3 -13.22 22.81 1.49
C ARG A 3 -11.80 22.33 1.72
N VAL A 4 -11.29 21.40 0.87
CA VAL A 4 -9.93 20.88 0.97
C VAL A 4 -8.90 21.98 0.73
N ILE A 5 -9.13 22.83 -0.28
CA ILE A 5 -8.25 23.98 -0.57
C ILE A 5 -8.18 24.93 0.63
N ASN A 6 -9.33 25.25 1.23
CA ASN A 6 -9.39 26.11 2.39
C ASN A 6 -8.66 25.51 3.60
N GLU A 7 -8.85 24.21 3.85
CA GLU A 7 -8.17 23.47 4.92
C GLU A 7 -6.65 23.52 4.74
N LEU A 8 -6.13 23.18 3.57
CA LEU A 8 -4.70 23.27 3.25
C LEU A 8 -4.17 24.70 3.39
N THR A 9 -4.96 25.70 3.00
CA THR A 9 -4.61 27.10 3.16
C THR A 9 -4.48 27.50 4.63
N ILE A 10 -5.40 27.04 5.48
CA ILE A 10 -5.36 27.25 6.93
C ILE A 10 -4.14 26.56 7.53
N LEU A 11 -3.92 25.28 7.20
CA LEU A 11 -2.76 24.51 7.68
C LEU A 11 -1.46 25.23 7.34
N LYS A 12 -1.31 25.69 6.10
CA LYS A 12 -0.11 26.41 5.67
C LYS A 12 0.04 27.77 6.33
N ASN A 13 -0.98 28.64 6.22
CA ASN A 13 -0.82 30.06 6.49
C ASN A 13 -1.08 30.43 7.96
N LYS A 14 -1.97 29.70 8.66
CA LYS A 14 -2.30 29.96 10.07
C LYS A 14 -1.54 29.07 11.03
N ILE A 15 -1.36 27.77 10.66
CA ILE A 15 -0.69 26.77 11.51
C ILE A 15 0.81 26.74 11.22
N GLY A 16 1.24 27.12 10.01
CA GLY A 16 2.65 27.06 9.60
C GLY A 16 3.10 25.63 9.25
N ALA A 17 2.16 24.75 8.91
CA ALA A 17 2.46 23.38 8.52
C ALA A 17 3.43 23.35 7.33
N LYS A 18 4.41 22.47 7.39
CA LYS A 18 5.35 22.18 6.29
C LYS A 18 4.99 20.88 5.60
N GLN A 19 4.41 19.94 6.36
CA GLN A 19 4.04 18.61 5.89
C GLN A 19 2.60 18.33 6.25
N VAL A 20 1.88 17.64 5.36
CA VAL A 20 0.49 17.22 5.54
C VAL A 20 0.36 15.74 5.18
N PHE A 21 -0.23 14.98 6.09
CA PHE A 21 -0.61 13.59 5.87
C PHE A 21 -2.06 13.52 5.41
N ILE A 22 -2.29 12.86 4.29
CA ILE A 22 -3.63 12.63 3.72
C ILE A 22 -4.12 11.30 4.25
N GLU A 23 -5.18 11.34 5.07
CA GLU A 23 -5.77 10.17 5.75
C GLU A 23 -6.98 9.59 5.01
N ASP A 24 -7.30 10.11 3.82
CA ASP A 24 -8.38 9.56 2.99
C ASP A 24 -8.09 8.11 2.63
N ASP A 25 -9.10 7.23 2.65
CA ASP A 25 -8.99 5.83 2.20
C ASP A 25 -8.51 5.73 0.75
N SER A 26 -8.84 6.72 -0.09
CA SER A 26 -8.36 6.84 -1.45
C SER A 26 -8.54 8.26 -1.99
N ILE A 27 -7.45 9.01 -2.08
CA ILE A 27 -7.46 10.33 -2.71
C ILE A 27 -7.93 10.27 -4.17
N PHE A 28 -7.69 9.16 -4.85
CA PHE A 28 -8.07 8.92 -6.24
C PHE A 28 -9.42 8.18 -6.41
N GLY A 29 -10.24 8.03 -5.38
CA GLY A 29 -11.54 7.35 -5.47
C GLY A 29 -12.39 7.82 -6.66
N MET A 30 -12.26 9.12 -7.04
CA MET A 30 -12.75 9.70 -8.31
C MET A 30 -11.58 10.36 -9.05
N LYS A 31 -10.87 9.63 -9.92
CA LYS A 31 -9.63 10.08 -10.60
C LYS A 31 -9.73 11.48 -11.21
N LYS A 32 -10.82 11.80 -11.93
CA LYS A 32 -11.02 13.14 -12.54
C LYS A 32 -11.11 14.26 -11.52
N ARG A 33 -11.78 14.01 -10.37
CA ARG A 33 -11.88 14.97 -9.27
C ARG A 33 -10.52 15.14 -8.60
N ALA A 34 -9.82 14.05 -8.33
CA ALA A 34 -8.49 14.09 -7.74
C ALA A 34 -7.51 14.93 -8.57
N ILE A 35 -7.41 14.66 -9.87
CA ILE A 35 -6.55 15.42 -10.79
C ILE A 35 -6.92 16.92 -10.77
N ARG A 36 -8.21 17.27 -10.81
CA ARG A 36 -8.66 18.66 -10.74
C ARG A 36 -8.28 19.33 -9.42
N LEU A 37 -8.43 18.62 -8.29
CA LEU A 37 -8.03 19.11 -6.98
C LEU A 37 -6.52 19.31 -6.89
N LEU A 38 -5.74 18.31 -7.29
CA LEU A 38 -4.28 18.35 -7.29
C LEU A 38 -3.75 19.53 -8.12
N LYS A 39 -4.28 19.76 -9.31
CA LYS A 39 -3.90 20.94 -10.14
C LYS A 39 -4.12 22.29 -9.44
N ARG A 40 -5.09 22.38 -8.53
CA ARG A 40 -5.38 23.61 -7.77
C ARG A 40 -4.42 23.84 -6.62
N ILE A 41 -3.70 22.81 -6.18
CA ILE A 41 -2.72 22.91 -5.08
C ILE A 41 -1.28 22.89 -5.54
N VAL A 42 -1.03 22.85 -6.85
CA VAL A 42 0.31 23.08 -7.41
C VAL A 42 0.86 24.40 -6.89
N GLY A 43 2.09 24.39 -6.40
CA GLY A 43 2.75 25.59 -5.86
C GLY A 43 2.35 25.97 -4.43
N PHE A 44 1.54 25.17 -3.73
CA PHE A 44 1.25 25.42 -2.30
C PHE A 44 2.50 25.31 -1.43
N GLY A 45 3.53 24.55 -1.85
CA GLY A 45 4.77 24.39 -1.09
C GLY A 45 4.58 23.63 0.21
N LEU A 46 3.68 22.64 0.22
CA LEU A 46 3.49 21.67 1.28
C LEU A 46 4.09 20.33 0.85
N ASP A 47 4.77 19.66 1.76
CA ASP A 47 5.15 18.27 1.58
C ASP A 47 3.93 17.39 1.86
N LEU A 48 3.51 16.60 0.86
CA LEU A 48 2.33 15.74 0.96
C LEU A 48 2.72 14.28 1.07
N MET A 49 2.01 13.55 1.90
CA MET A 49 2.14 12.10 2.06
C MET A 49 0.74 11.46 2.12
N ASP A 50 0.56 10.37 1.37
CA ASP A 50 -0.66 9.56 1.42
C ASP A 50 -0.41 8.36 2.35
N VAL A 51 -1.14 8.30 3.47
CA VAL A 51 -0.95 7.28 4.50
C VAL A 51 -1.43 5.90 4.02
N ASN A 52 -2.52 5.88 3.25
CA ASN A 52 -3.18 4.63 2.83
C ASN A 52 -2.64 4.07 1.51
N GLY A 53 -1.81 4.84 0.82
CA GLY A 53 -1.22 4.47 -0.46
C GLY A 53 -2.12 4.70 -1.67
N ILE A 54 -1.51 4.80 -2.84
CA ILE A 54 -2.21 5.05 -4.10
C ILE A 54 -2.40 3.75 -4.86
N ASN A 55 -3.66 3.36 -5.08
CA ASN A 55 -3.97 2.18 -5.88
C ASN A 55 -3.38 2.33 -7.29
N MET A 56 -2.60 1.34 -7.71
CA MET A 56 -1.83 1.34 -8.96
C MET A 56 -2.67 1.60 -10.21
N ILE A 57 -3.96 1.25 -10.20
CA ILE A 57 -4.88 1.55 -11.32
C ILE A 57 -4.96 3.05 -11.66
N HIS A 58 -4.65 3.91 -10.72
CA HIS A 58 -4.64 5.36 -10.90
C HIS A 58 -3.31 5.90 -11.43
N LEU A 59 -2.23 5.10 -11.27
CA LEU A 59 -0.87 5.43 -11.70
C LEU A 59 -0.49 4.81 -13.05
N VAL A 60 -1.43 4.10 -13.67
CA VAL A 60 -1.25 3.51 -15.00
C VAL A 60 -2.35 3.94 -15.95
N LYS A 61 -2.06 3.85 -17.26
CA LYS A 61 -2.99 4.10 -18.37
C LYS A 61 -2.94 2.98 -19.39
N LYS A 62 -3.97 2.89 -20.21
CA LYS A 62 -4.03 1.89 -21.29
C LYS A 62 -2.86 2.10 -22.26
N SER A 63 -2.20 1.02 -22.64
CA SER A 63 -1.21 1.01 -23.72
C SER A 63 -1.87 0.67 -25.06
N ASN A 64 -1.09 0.76 -26.15
CA ASN A 64 -1.53 0.31 -27.48
C ASN A 64 -1.67 -1.23 -27.55
N LYS A 65 -1.08 -1.96 -26.61
CA LYS A 65 -1.24 -3.43 -26.51
C LYS A 65 -2.53 -3.73 -25.76
N ALA A 66 -3.43 -4.46 -26.37
CA ALA A 66 -4.73 -4.79 -25.81
C ALA A 66 -4.60 -5.44 -24.40
N GLY A 67 -5.33 -4.91 -23.45
CA GLY A 67 -5.35 -5.40 -22.07
C GLY A 67 -4.10 -5.07 -21.24
N TRP A 68 -3.09 -4.38 -21.78
CA TRP A 68 -1.87 -4.00 -21.09
C TRP A 68 -1.92 -2.54 -20.63
N MET A 69 -1.33 -2.26 -19.47
CA MET A 69 -1.24 -0.93 -18.90
C MET A 69 0.23 -0.50 -18.81
N VAL A 70 0.47 0.79 -18.92
CA VAL A 70 1.80 1.41 -18.76
C VAL A 70 1.72 2.55 -17.74
N PRO A 71 2.84 2.97 -17.13
CA PRO A 71 2.84 4.11 -16.20
C PRO A 71 2.19 5.36 -16.82
N ASP A 72 1.39 6.04 -16.04
CA ASP A 72 0.78 7.32 -16.38
C ASP A 72 1.69 8.45 -15.88
N GLU A 73 2.71 8.77 -16.68
CA GLU A 73 3.73 9.76 -16.31
C GLU A 73 3.13 11.14 -16.00
N GLU A 74 2.03 11.52 -16.66
CA GLU A 74 1.35 12.80 -16.40
C GLU A 74 0.78 12.88 -14.96
N VAL A 75 0.25 11.75 -14.45
CA VAL A 75 -0.24 11.70 -13.06
C VAL A 75 0.93 11.68 -12.07
N ILE A 76 1.99 10.94 -12.37
CA ILE A 76 3.17 10.86 -11.49
C ILE A 76 3.88 12.23 -11.41
N GLU A 77 4.02 12.91 -12.54
CA GLU A 77 4.56 14.27 -12.60
C GLU A 77 3.71 15.25 -11.78
N LEU A 78 2.38 15.23 -11.95
CA LEU A 78 1.47 16.07 -11.18
C LEU A 78 1.60 15.81 -9.66
N LEU A 79 1.74 14.56 -9.23
CA LEU A 79 1.98 14.24 -7.81
C LEU A 79 3.27 14.89 -7.31
N THR A 80 4.33 14.90 -8.13
CA THR A 80 5.60 15.57 -7.79
C THR A 80 5.44 17.08 -7.70
N GLU A 81 4.75 17.69 -8.68
CA GLU A 81 4.53 19.15 -8.74
C GLU A 81 3.72 19.68 -7.56
N VAL A 82 2.76 18.90 -7.06
CA VAL A 82 1.96 19.29 -5.88
C VAL A 82 2.66 19.06 -4.55
N GLY A 83 3.82 18.39 -4.56
CA GLY A 83 4.66 18.23 -3.38
C GLY A 83 4.62 16.88 -2.71
N PHE A 84 4.08 15.83 -3.35
CA PHE A 84 4.21 14.47 -2.79
C PHE A 84 5.69 14.11 -2.63
N LYS A 85 6.01 13.47 -1.51
CA LYS A 85 7.37 12.99 -1.21
C LYS A 85 7.49 11.48 -1.37
N GLU A 86 6.38 10.78 -1.21
CA GLU A 86 6.32 9.34 -1.23
C GLU A 86 5.05 8.86 -1.94
N ILE A 87 5.17 7.76 -2.65
CA ILE A 87 4.05 6.96 -3.15
C ILE A 87 4.17 5.56 -2.58
N VAL A 88 3.16 5.11 -1.84
CA VAL A 88 3.05 3.74 -1.36
C VAL A 88 2.16 2.95 -2.31
N LEU A 89 2.69 1.82 -2.84
CA LEU A 89 2.00 0.94 -3.78
C LEU A 89 1.41 -0.26 -3.05
N PRO A 90 0.08 -0.36 -2.89
CA PRO A 90 -0.55 -1.49 -2.21
C PRO A 90 -0.65 -2.70 -3.15
N PHE A 91 0.44 -3.46 -3.30
CA PHE A 91 0.46 -4.68 -4.12
C PHE A 91 -0.39 -5.80 -3.54
N GLU A 92 -0.53 -5.86 -2.23
CA GLU A 92 -1.26 -6.85 -1.44
C GLU A 92 -0.68 -8.27 -1.59
N SER A 93 -0.85 -8.92 -2.73
CA SER A 93 -0.34 -10.26 -3.01
C SER A 93 0.21 -10.36 -4.44
N ALA A 94 1.21 -11.20 -4.64
CA ALA A 94 1.71 -11.54 -5.97
C ALA A 94 0.78 -12.49 -6.74
N ASN A 95 -0.23 -13.04 -6.09
CA ASN A 95 -1.08 -14.07 -6.69
C ASN A 95 -2.38 -13.52 -7.24
N PRO A 96 -2.64 -13.67 -8.56
CA PRO A 96 -3.89 -13.21 -9.18
C PRO A 96 -5.15 -13.81 -8.54
N ARG A 97 -5.07 -15.07 -8.07
CA ARG A 97 -6.19 -15.72 -7.37
C ARG A 97 -6.55 -15.00 -6.08
N ILE A 98 -5.56 -14.68 -5.26
CA ILE A 98 -5.73 -13.97 -3.99
C ILE A 98 -6.27 -12.56 -4.25
N ILE A 99 -5.65 -11.82 -5.17
CA ILE A 99 -6.09 -10.48 -5.56
C ILE A 99 -7.56 -10.50 -6.02
N LYS A 100 -7.90 -11.41 -6.93
CA LYS A 100 -9.27 -11.50 -7.46
C LYS A 100 -10.30 -11.84 -6.38
N LYS A 101 -9.94 -12.70 -5.43
CA LYS A 101 -10.87 -13.18 -4.39
C LYS A 101 -11.03 -12.19 -3.26
N TRP A 102 -9.95 -11.58 -2.80
CA TRP A 102 -9.91 -10.83 -1.55
C TRP A 102 -9.64 -9.33 -1.69
N CYS A 103 -9.06 -8.91 -2.82
CA CYS A 103 -8.61 -7.53 -3.04
C CYS A 103 -9.27 -6.93 -4.29
N SER A 104 -10.59 -6.98 -4.38
CA SER A 104 -11.41 -6.73 -5.57
C SER A 104 -11.14 -5.41 -6.29
N ASN A 105 -10.62 -4.41 -5.60
CA ASN A 105 -10.35 -3.08 -6.16
C ASN A 105 -8.90 -2.89 -6.63
N LYS A 106 -8.07 -3.94 -6.56
CA LYS A 106 -6.65 -3.84 -6.93
C LYS A 106 -6.42 -4.30 -8.36
N LEU A 107 -5.47 -3.65 -9.03
CA LEU A 107 -5.03 -4.05 -10.36
C LEU A 107 -4.19 -5.32 -10.24
N ALA A 108 -4.56 -6.34 -11.03
CA ALA A 108 -3.78 -7.58 -11.09
C ALA A 108 -2.38 -7.32 -11.70
N LEU A 109 -1.35 -7.90 -11.11
CA LEU A 109 0.05 -7.67 -11.47
C LEU A 109 0.45 -8.25 -12.84
N ASP A 110 -0.43 -9.04 -13.46
CA ASP A 110 -0.29 -9.55 -14.82
C ASP A 110 -0.77 -8.60 -15.92
N ARG A 111 -1.25 -7.39 -15.54
CA ARG A 111 -1.80 -6.39 -16.47
C ARG A 111 -0.85 -5.23 -16.76
N PHE A 112 0.28 -5.15 -16.07
CA PHE A 112 1.30 -4.11 -16.22
C PHE A 112 2.65 -4.64 -15.70
N ASP A 113 3.73 -3.91 -15.95
CA ASP A 113 5.04 -4.21 -15.35
C ASP A 113 5.23 -3.40 -14.06
N PRO A 114 5.18 -4.04 -12.87
CA PRO A 114 5.39 -3.36 -11.60
C PRO A 114 6.77 -2.72 -11.47
N GLY A 115 7.80 -3.36 -12.05
CA GLY A 115 9.16 -2.83 -12.03
C GLY A 115 9.29 -1.56 -12.87
N GLU A 116 8.63 -1.51 -14.03
CA GLU A 116 8.56 -0.30 -14.86
C GLU A 116 7.84 0.84 -14.13
N LEU A 117 6.74 0.54 -13.44
CA LEU A 117 6.04 1.55 -12.64
C LEU A 117 6.95 2.14 -11.55
N ILE A 118 7.63 1.28 -10.78
CA ILE A 118 8.57 1.72 -9.73
C ILE A 118 9.67 2.60 -10.33
N LYS A 119 10.34 2.14 -11.39
CA LYS A 119 11.39 2.91 -12.07
C LYS A 119 10.88 4.27 -12.57
N THR A 120 9.67 4.29 -13.10
CA THR A 120 9.06 5.55 -13.58
C THR A 120 8.84 6.52 -12.43
N ILE A 121 8.30 6.07 -11.30
CA ILE A 121 8.12 6.91 -10.12
C ILE A 121 9.48 7.43 -9.61
N LYS A 122 10.50 6.57 -9.58
CA LYS A 122 11.86 6.97 -9.16
C LYS A 122 12.50 8.02 -10.06
N LYS A 123 12.18 8.11 -11.36
CA LYS A 123 12.65 9.19 -12.24
C LYS A 123 12.23 10.57 -11.73
N TYR A 124 11.07 10.66 -11.09
CA TYR A 124 10.54 11.89 -10.49
C TYR A 124 11.06 12.15 -9.06
N LYS A 125 12.06 11.38 -8.61
CA LYS A 125 12.72 11.51 -7.29
C LYS A 125 11.77 11.34 -6.09
N LEU A 126 10.67 10.63 -6.27
CA LEU A 126 9.76 10.24 -5.19
C LEU A 126 10.31 9.02 -4.46
N TYR A 127 10.05 8.95 -3.15
CA TYR A 127 10.20 7.70 -2.41
C TYR A 127 9.10 6.74 -2.83
N VAL A 128 9.43 5.45 -2.89
CA VAL A 128 8.47 4.39 -3.26
C VAL A 128 8.44 3.33 -2.18
N GLY A 129 7.33 3.30 -1.46
CA GLY A 129 7.02 2.22 -0.54
C GLY A 129 6.07 1.20 -1.16
N THR A 130 5.98 0.03 -0.54
CA THR A 130 5.00 -1.01 -0.93
C THR A 130 4.37 -1.66 0.29
N ASN A 131 3.09 -2.07 0.14
CA ASN A 131 2.37 -2.84 1.14
C ASN A 131 2.01 -4.23 0.58
N TYR A 132 2.28 -5.24 1.38
CA TYR A 132 1.92 -6.64 1.12
C TYR A 132 1.07 -7.16 2.26
N MET A 133 0.10 -8.02 1.93
CA MET A 133 -0.75 -8.73 2.89
C MET A 133 -0.46 -10.22 2.79
N LEU A 134 -0.27 -10.89 3.91
CA LEU A 134 -0.02 -12.32 4.01
C LEU A 134 -1.05 -12.99 4.94
N GLY A 135 -1.31 -14.27 4.69
CA GLY A 135 -2.16 -15.06 5.54
C GLY A 135 -3.65 -14.90 5.27
N PHE A 136 -4.05 -14.76 4.00
CA PHE A 136 -5.45 -14.90 3.64
C PHE A 136 -5.98 -16.29 4.01
N PRO A 137 -7.28 -16.44 4.34
CA PRO A 137 -7.80 -17.68 4.95
C PRO A 137 -7.53 -18.96 4.16
N ASP A 138 -7.49 -18.86 2.84
CA ASP A 138 -7.26 -19.96 1.90
C ASP A 138 -5.95 -19.81 1.11
N GLU A 139 -5.04 -18.96 1.57
CA GLU A 139 -3.75 -18.77 0.95
C GLU A 139 -2.83 -19.95 1.25
N THR A 140 -2.26 -20.54 0.21
CA THR A 140 -1.32 -21.63 0.34
C THR A 140 0.07 -21.14 0.72
N ARG A 141 0.90 -22.02 1.29
CA ARG A 141 2.31 -21.73 1.56
C ARG A 141 3.04 -21.21 0.32
N LYS A 142 2.84 -21.85 -0.81
CA LYS A 142 3.46 -21.45 -2.09
C LYS A 142 3.07 -20.03 -2.50
N GLU A 143 1.83 -19.62 -2.23
CA GLU A 143 1.34 -18.28 -2.54
C GLU A 143 1.92 -17.23 -1.59
N VAL A 144 2.05 -17.53 -0.29
CA VAL A 144 2.76 -16.68 0.67
C VAL A 144 4.21 -16.48 0.24
N GLU A 145 4.92 -17.57 -0.05
CA GLU A 145 6.31 -17.54 -0.52
C GLU A 145 6.46 -16.78 -1.84
N ALA A 146 5.51 -16.93 -2.77
CA ALA A 146 5.51 -16.20 -4.03
C ALA A 146 5.39 -14.69 -3.81
N THR A 147 4.56 -14.25 -2.85
CA THR A 147 4.42 -12.83 -2.49
C THR A 147 5.71 -12.28 -1.88
N VAL A 148 6.35 -13.03 -0.97
CA VAL A 148 7.65 -12.63 -0.38
C VAL A 148 8.75 -12.56 -1.46
N ASN A 149 8.83 -13.55 -2.34
CA ASN A 149 9.81 -13.57 -3.44
C ASN A 149 9.57 -12.43 -4.44
N PHE A 150 8.31 -12.11 -4.72
CA PHE A 150 7.95 -10.95 -5.53
C PHE A 150 8.42 -9.65 -4.88
N ALA A 151 8.17 -9.45 -3.59
CA ALA A 151 8.62 -8.28 -2.86
C ALA A 151 10.15 -8.13 -2.93
N LYS A 152 10.89 -9.23 -2.71
CA LYS A 152 12.34 -9.27 -2.84
C LYS A 152 12.82 -8.89 -4.26
N LYS A 153 12.12 -9.38 -5.30
CA LYS A 153 12.42 -9.02 -6.68
C LYS A 153 12.19 -7.53 -6.94
N MET A 154 11.18 -6.92 -6.35
CA MET A 154 10.87 -5.50 -6.56
C MET A 154 11.96 -4.57 -6.03
N GLN A 155 12.78 -5.00 -5.04
CA GLN A 155 13.90 -4.21 -4.52
C GLN A 155 14.88 -3.78 -5.61
N GLN A 156 15.15 -4.63 -6.60
CA GLN A 156 16.08 -4.33 -7.71
C GLN A 156 15.63 -3.15 -8.60
N TYR A 157 14.37 -2.71 -8.47
CA TYR A 157 13.82 -1.58 -9.25
C TYR A 157 13.89 -0.24 -8.51
N GLY A 158 14.45 -0.23 -7.28
CA GLY A 158 14.68 1.00 -6.52
C GLY A 158 13.60 1.30 -5.47
N LEU A 159 12.93 0.27 -4.94
CA LEU A 159 12.06 0.47 -3.77
C LEU A 159 12.86 0.99 -2.59
N ASP A 160 12.27 1.94 -1.86
CA ASP A 160 12.85 2.49 -0.66
C ASP A 160 12.46 1.66 0.58
N HIS A 161 11.22 1.14 0.62
CA HIS A 161 10.81 0.23 1.69
C HIS A 161 9.64 -0.69 1.30
N SER A 162 9.47 -1.75 2.09
CA SER A 162 8.38 -2.72 1.97
C SER A 162 7.76 -3.02 3.32
N ASN A 163 6.45 -2.90 3.42
CA ASN A 163 5.68 -3.28 4.60
C ASN A 163 4.96 -4.60 4.36
N PHE A 164 4.97 -5.45 5.37
CA PHE A 164 4.26 -6.73 5.37
C PHE A 164 3.26 -6.76 6.52
N TYR A 165 2.00 -6.94 6.20
CA TYR A 165 0.90 -7.00 7.13
C TYR A 165 0.26 -8.37 7.11
N LEU A 166 -0.30 -8.79 8.24
CA LEU A 166 -1.08 -10.00 8.34
C LEU A 166 -2.57 -9.68 8.28
N VAL A 167 -3.30 -10.52 7.57
CA VAL A 167 -4.73 -10.32 7.32
C VAL A 167 -5.52 -10.22 8.62
N MET A 168 -6.39 -9.21 8.70
CA MET A 168 -7.32 -9.00 9.81
C MET A 168 -8.76 -9.16 9.32
N PRO A 169 -9.51 -10.14 9.81
CA PRO A 169 -10.90 -10.35 9.44
C PRO A 169 -11.82 -9.37 10.19
N VAL A 170 -11.97 -8.17 9.68
CA VAL A 170 -12.78 -7.12 10.32
C VAL A 170 -14.27 -7.44 10.15
N PRO A 171 -15.10 -7.38 11.24
CA PRO A 171 -16.53 -7.60 11.16
C PRO A 171 -17.22 -6.77 10.09
N GLY A 172 -18.18 -7.37 9.38
CA GLY A 172 -18.89 -6.73 8.27
C GLY A 172 -18.18 -6.81 6.92
N THR A 173 -17.04 -7.50 6.84
CA THR A 173 -16.34 -7.74 5.57
C THR A 173 -16.55 -9.16 5.05
N PRO A 174 -16.49 -9.39 3.72
CA PRO A 174 -16.61 -10.74 3.15
C PRO A 174 -15.56 -11.72 3.69
N ILE A 175 -14.37 -11.25 4.05
CA ILE A 175 -13.33 -12.09 4.65
C ILE A 175 -13.71 -12.54 6.07
N PHE A 176 -14.35 -11.69 6.85
CA PHE A 176 -14.86 -12.03 8.17
C PHE A 176 -15.93 -13.12 8.08
N ASP A 177 -16.90 -12.97 7.18
CA ASP A 177 -17.98 -13.94 6.95
C ASP A 177 -17.41 -15.31 6.53
N TYR A 178 -16.44 -15.29 5.63
CA TYR A 178 -15.73 -16.51 5.22
C TYR A 178 -15.00 -17.17 6.39
N CYS A 179 -14.26 -16.39 7.19
CA CYS A 179 -13.52 -16.90 8.34
C CYS A 179 -14.43 -17.47 9.41
N THR A 180 -15.58 -16.85 9.66
CA THR A 180 -16.61 -17.34 10.58
C THR A 180 -17.16 -18.69 10.11
N LYS A 181 -17.60 -18.76 8.85
CA LYS A 181 -18.19 -19.96 8.25
C LYS A 181 -17.20 -21.15 8.24
N ASN A 182 -15.93 -20.87 7.98
CA ASN A 182 -14.89 -21.92 7.85
C ASN A 182 -14.07 -22.13 9.12
N LYS A 183 -14.49 -21.56 10.26
CA LYS A 183 -13.85 -21.71 11.58
C LYS A 183 -12.39 -21.27 11.63
N HIS A 184 -12.05 -20.23 10.86
CA HIS A 184 -10.70 -19.61 10.88
C HIS A 184 -10.52 -18.60 12.01
N LEU A 185 -11.59 -18.14 12.66
CA LEU A 185 -11.48 -17.24 13.80
C LEU A 185 -11.02 -17.99 15.05
N PRO A 186 -10.08 -17.45 15.86
CA PRO A 186 -9.72 -18.01 17.14
C PRO A 186 -10.93 -17.99 18.12
N LEU A 187 -10.89 -18.80 19.18
CA LEU A 187 -11.99 -18.89 20.17
C LEU A 187 -12.17 -17.58 20.98
N ASP A 188 -11.07 -16.88 21.21
CA ASP A 188 -10.98 -15.61 21.91
C ASP A 188 -10.97 -14.41 20.95
N TYR A 189 -11.58 -14.60 19.77
CA TYR A 189 -11.65 -13.55 18.75
C TYR A 189 -12.16 -12.24 19.34
N ASN A 190 -11.34 -11.19 19.20
CA ASN A 190 -11.69 -9.83 19.61
C ASN A 190 -11.06 -8.83 18.64
N PRO A 191 -11.86 -8.10 17.85
CA PRO A 191 -11.35 -7.13 16.87
C PRO A 191 -10.52 -6.00 17.50
N ASP A 192 -10.77 -5.65 18.76
CA ASP A 192 -10.02 -4.60 19.47
C ASP A 192 -8.56 -5.00 19.77
N ARG A 193 -8.23 -6.29 19.62
CA ARG A 193 -6.89 -6.83 19.83
C ARG A 193 -6.10 -7.06 18.53
N PHE A 194 -6.65 -6.70 17.40
CA PHE A 194 -5.98 -6.87 16.12
C PHE A 194 -4.67 -6.09 16.05
N GLN A 195 -3.67 -6.75 15.49
CA GLN A 195 -2.37 -6.17 15.19
C GLN A 195 -1.97 -6.55 13.77
N TRP A 196 -1.53 -5.57 13.01
CA TRP A 196 -1.06 -5.76 11.63
C TRP A 196 0.12 -6.73 11.49
N THR A 197 0.83 -6.99 12.59
CA THR A 197 2.03 -7.83 12.61
C THR A 197 1.82 -9.17 13.30
N LYS A 198 0.60 -9.44 13.78
CA LYS A 198 0.22 -10.70 14.45
C LYS A 198 -0.77 -11.48 13.61
N ALA A 199 -0.66 -12.81 13.66
CA ALA A 199 -1.58 -13.67 12.96
C ALA A 199 -2.94 -13.69 13.69
N ASN A 200 -3.99 -13.30 12.96
CA ASN A 200 -5.34 -13.14 13.49
C ASN A 200 -6.26 -14.33 13.12
N LEU A 201 -5.74 -15.30 12.35
CA LEU A 201 -6.48 -16.48 11.88
C LEU A 201 -5.86 -17.78 12.40
N LYS A 202 -6.68 -18.81 12.50
CA LYS A 202 -6.27 -20.20 12.77
C LYS A 202 -6.74 -21.13 11.64
N ASN A 203 -6.28 -22.36 11.65
CA ASN A 203 -6.66 -23.39 10.67
C ASN A 203 -6.37 -22.95 9.22
N THR A 204 -5.29 -22.19 9.02
CA THR A 204 -4.73 -21.81 7.74
C THR A 204 -3.59 -22.78 7.38
N GLU A 205 -3.23 -22.87 6.09
CA GLU A 205 -2.16 -23.79 5.65
C GLU A 205 -0.80 -23.44 6.29
N VAL A 206 -0.50 -22.14 6.42
CA VAL A 206 0.65 -21.66 7.19
C VAL A 206 0.18 -21.31 8.59
N GLY A 207 0.71 -22.00 9.60
CA GLY A 207 0.32 -21.78 11.00
C GLY A 207 0.68 -20.37 11.52
N PRO A 208 -0.04 -19.85 12.53
CA PRO A 208 0.12 -18.47 13.01
C PRO A 208 1.56 -18.07 13.34
N LYS A 209 2.26 -18.83 14.17
CA LYS A 209 3.66 -18.53 14.55
C LYS A 209 4.64 -18.56 13.37
N GLU A 210 4.41 -19.46 12.45
CA GLU A 210 5.22 -19.57 11.24
C GLU A 210 4.97 -18.39 10.30
N LEU A 211 3.71 -18.01 10.13
CA LEU A 211 3.32 -16.87 9.30
C LEU A 211 3.92 -15.56 9.84
N GLU A 212 3.90 -15.35 11.16
CA GLU A 212 4.57 -14.22 11.81
C GLU A 212 6.06 -14.22 11.52
N LYS A 213 6.74 -15.36 11.64
CA LYS A 213 8.16 -15.51 11.32
C LYS A 213 8.47 -15.22 9.84
N ILE A 214 7.63 -15.71 8.92
CA ILE A 214 7.77 -15.41 7.48
C ILE A 214 7.64 -13.90 7.24
N ARG A 215 6.64 -13.26 7.85
CA ARG A 215 6.41 -11.82 7.75
C ARG A 215 7.60 -11.02 8.28
N ASP A 216 8.13 -11.36 9.47
CA ASP A 216 9.27 -10.68 10.08
C ASP A 216 10.54 -10.82 9.23
N ASN A 217 10.81 -12.04 8.75
CA ASN A 217 11.94 -12.31 7.85
C ASN A 217 11.79 -11.54 6.53
N ALA A 218 10.59 -11.48 5.96
CA ALA A 218 10.34 -10.72 4.72
C ALA A 218 10.62 -9.23 4.93
N TRP A 219 10.17 -8.66 6.05
CA TRP A 219 10.44 -7.26 6.39
C TRP A 219 11.94 -7.00 6.57
N GLU A 220 12.66 -7.87 7.28
CA GLU A 220 14.10 -7.75 7.46
C GLU A 220 14.88 -7.83 6.14
N MET A 221 14.48 -8.74 5.22
CA MET A 221 15.15 -8.93 3.94
C MET A 221 14.86 -7.83 2.91
N CYS A 222 13.66 -7.23 2.98
CA CYS A 222 13.20 -6.28 1.97
C CYS A 222 13.39 -4.81 2.38
N ASN A 223 14.05 -4.53 3.49
CA ASN A 223 14.30 -3.17 3.94
C ASN A 223 15.78 -2.94 4.24
N SER A 224 16.29 -1.77 3.85
CA SER A 224 17.67 -1.37 4.14
C SER A 224 17.88 -1.11 5.62
N GLU A 225 19.12 -1.21 6.09
CA GLU A 225 19.48 -0.85 7.47
C GLU A 225 19.19 0.62 7.78
N GLU A 226 19.38 1.51 6.81
CA GLU A 226 19.03 2.91 6.93
C GLU A 226 17.54 3.12 7.23
N PHE A 227 16.65 2.50 6.43
CA PHE A 227 15.22 2.55 6.65
C PHE A 227 14.81 1.93 8.01
N LYS A 228 15.38 0.78 8.38
CA LYS A 228 15.11 0.12 9.66
C LYS A 228 15.48 1.01 10.84
N ASN A 229 16.64 1.67 10.78
CA ASN A 229 17.10 2.58 11.82
C ASN A 229 16.22 3.83 11.91
N LEU A 230 15.80 4.38 10.79
CA LEU A 230 14.84 5.49 10.74
C LEU A 230 13.51 5.10 11.42
N ARG A 231 12.96 3.93 11.11
CA ARG A 231 11.72 3.42 11.73
C ARG A 231 11.88 3.19 13.23
N ARG A 232 13.03 2.65 13.68
CA ARG A 232 13.31 2.47 15.11
C ARG A 232 13.37 3.80 15.86
N SER A 233 13.96 4.83 15.27
CA SER A 233 14.03 6.17 15.88
C SER A 233 12.64 6.80 16.07
N TRP A 234 11.70 6.54 15.17
CA TRP A 234 10.31 7.02 15.31
C TRP A 234 9.53 6.34 16.44
N ILE A 235 9.88 5.10 16.78
CA ILE A 235 9.25 4.36 17.89
C ILE A 235 9.79 4.81 19.25
N VAL A 236 11.07 5.17 19.33
CA VAL A 236 11.74 5.59 20.57
C VAL A 236 11.47 7.05 20.93
N GLY A 237 11.07 7.87 19.96
CA GLY A 237 10.79 9.30 20.15
C GLY A 237 9.34 9.64 20.55
N ARG A 238 8.52 8.65 20.94
CA ARG A 238 7.15 8.85 21.43
C ARG A 238 7.03 8.60 22.90
#